data_7540cf3eae5e949fa4c368e3bc981385
#
_entry.id   7540cf3eae5e949fa4c368e3bc981385
#
_cell.length_a   1.000
_cell.length_b   1.000
_cell.length_c   1.000
_cell.angle_alpha   90.00
_cell.angle_beta   90.00
_cell.angle_gamma   90.00
#
_symmetry.space_group_name_H-M   'P 1'
#
loop_
_entity.id
_entity.type
_entity.pdbx_description
1 polymer ?
#
loop_
_entity_poly.entity_id
_entity_poly.type
_entity_poly.pdbx_seq_one_letter_code
_entity_poly.pdbx_strand_id
1 'polypeptide(L)'
;DALSPARVMGETKKALMQSARPDVYFDILRRAGALEGWFKELTALIGVPQNPKYHPEGDAYVHTMFVLRAAAEMREAAQKPLNLMLAALVHDLGKAATTTQDQNGNYHSCEHEIAGVPLLSAMLSRIGAGKDMLAYCENMCRLHMRTHICFYMNLGEGQTNLLFDESICPHDLVLLAVCDARGKGGRTEKSDEEEQFLKERLAAYEKALSMPMPSGDMLIA
;
A
#
# COMPACT_ATOMS: atom_id res chain seq x y z
N ASP A 1 29.90 -7.22 -14.70
CA ASP A 1 29.39 -8.11 -13.63
C ASP A 1 27.90 -7.85 -13.44
N ALA A 2 27.08 -8.89 -13.54
CA ALA A 2 25.66 -8.78 -13.27
C ALA A 2 25.42 -8.40 -11.81
N LEU A 3 24.50 -7.47 -11.55
CA LEU A 3 24.11 -7.11 -10.18
C LEU A 3 23.47 -8.33 -9.49
N SER A 4 23.87 -8.62 -8.26
CA SER A 4 23.22 -9.67 -7.47
C SER A 4 21.93 -9.15 -6.81
N PRO A 5 20.95 -10.06 -6.54
CA PRO A 5 19.72 -9.67 -5.78
C PRO A 5 20.03 -8.94 -4.48
N ALA A 6 21.04 -9.38 -3.73
CA ALA A 6 21.44 -8.77 -2.47
C ALA A 6 21.93 -7.32 -2.64
N ARG A 7 22.65 -7.02 -3.73
CA ARG A 7 23.06 -5.63 -4.04
C ARG A 7 21.86 -4.76 -4.40
N VAL A 8 20.96 -5.29 -5.24
CA VAL A 8 19.74 -4.55 -5.63
C VAL A 8 18.89 -4.26 -4.41
N MET A 9 18.64 -5.25 -3.55
CA MET A 9 17.92 -5.05 -2.29
C MET A 9 18.63 -4.05 -1.39
N GLY A 10 19.97 -4.12 -1.28
CA GLY A 10 20.76 -3.20 -0.47
C GLY A 10 20.61 -1.73 -0.92
N GLU A 11 20.71 -1.46 -2.22
CA GLU A 11 20.54 -0.10 -2.75
C GLU A 11 19.06 0.36 -2.67
N THR A 12 18.12 -0.54 -2.95
CA THR A 12 16.69 -0.26 -2.78
C THR A 12 16.37 0.10 -1.32
N LYS A 13 16.86 -0.67 -0.36
CA LYS A 13 16.70 -0.39 1.08
C LYS A 13 17.28 0.98 1.45
N LYS A 14 18.46 1.33 0.96
CA LYS A 14 19.05 2.65 1.20
C LYS A 14 18.17 3.77 0.64
N ALA A 15 17.69 3.63 -0.59
CA ALA A 15 16.79 4.60 -1.21
C ALA A 15 15.50 4.77 -0.42
N LEU A 16 14.87 3.66 0.00
CA LEU A 16 13.62 3.68 0.75
C LEU A 16 13.76 4.24 2.16
N MET A 17 14.87 3.96 2.85
CA MET A 17 15.01 4.25 4.28
C MET A 17 15.81 5.52 4.57
N GLN A 18 16.70 5.94 3.67
CA GLN A 18 17.61 7.08 3.93
C GLN A 18 17.26 8.31 3.10
N SER A 19 16.49 8.16 2.01
CA SER A 19 16.09 9.30 1.18
C SER A 19 14.78 9.92 1.65
N ALA A 20 14.68 11.24 1.64
CA ALA A 20 13.40 11.94 1.73
C ALA A 20 12.57 11.83 0.43
N ARG A 21 13.22 11.45 -0.67
CA ARG A 21 12.64 11.35 -2.01
C ARG A 21 13.00 10.00 -2.65
N PRO A 22 12.48 8.88 -2.11
CA PRO A 22 12.74 7.54 -2.67
C PRO A 22 12.18 7.36 -4.08
N ASP A 23 11.16 8.10 -4.45
CA ASP A 23 10.59 8.20 -5.80
C ASP A 23 11.65 8.55 -6.86
N VAL A 24 12.60 9.42 -6.53
CA VAL A 24 13.69 9.83 -7.43
C VAL A 24 14.60 8.64 -7.79
N TYR A 25 14.82 7.70 -6.88
CA TYR A 25 15.60 6.50 -7.18
C TYR A 25 14.99 5.70 -8.32
N PHE A 26 13.68 5.44 -8.26
CA PHE A 26 12.97 4.70 -9.31
C PHE A 26 12.87 5.50 -10.61
N ASP A 27 12.70 6.82 -10.54
CA ASP A 27 12.70 7.66 -11.74
C ASP A 27 14.07 7.69 -12.44
N ILE A 28 15.17 7.69 -11.69
CA ILE A 28 16.53 7.57 -12.25
C ILE A 28 16.68 6.21 -12.94
N LEU A 29 16.28 5.11 -12.30
CA LEU A 29 16.33 3.78 -12.91
C LEU A 29 15.49 3.72 -14.20
N ARG A 30 14.30 4.32 -14.20
CA ARG A 30 13.43 4.41 -15.37
C ARG A 30 14.12 5.15 -16.51
N ARG A 31 14.65 6.34 -16.27
CA ARG A 31 15.36 7.17 -17.27
C ARG A 31 16.61 6.49 -17.82
N ALA A 32 17.28 5.70 -17.00
CA ALA A 32 18.46 4.94 -17.40
C ALA A 32 18.12 3.63 -18.13
N GLY A 33 16.84 3.28 -18.31
CA GLY A 33 16.41 2.00 -18.88
C GLY A 33 16.72 0.79 -17.98
N ALA A 34 17.04 1.03 -16.70
CA ALA A 34 17.45 -0.01 -15.74
C ALA A 34 16.28 -0.56 -14.90
N LEU A 35 15.10 0.07 -14.97
CA LEU A 35 13.92 -0.36 -14.22
C LEU A 35 13.41 -1.73 -14.69
N GLU A 36 13.41 -1.98 -16.00
CA GLU A 36 12.88 -3.19 -16.64
C GLU A 36 13.50 -4.50 -16.11
N GLY A 37 14.79 -4.48 -15.80
CA GLY A 37 15.51 -5.71 -15.40
C GLY A 37 15.07 -6.26 -14.04
N TRP A 38 14.96 -5.39 -13.05
CA TRP A 38 14.68 -5.78 -11.67
C TRP A 38 13.26 -5.45 -11.19
N PHE A 39 12.63 -4.47 -11.81
CA PHE A 39 11.35 -3.89 -11.41
C PHE A 39 10.38 -3.80 -12.60
N LYS A 40 10.37 -4.82 -13.47
CA LYS A 40 9.51 -4.84 -14.66
C LYS A 40 8.03 -4.67 -14.35
N GLU A 41 7.59 -5.09 -13.16
CA GLU A 41 6.23 -4.92 -12.70
C GLU A 41 5.89 -3.43 -12.45
N LEU A 42 6.86 -2.64 -11.99
CA LEU A 42 6.71 -1.17 -11.92
C LEU A 42 6.72 -0.54 -13.32
N THR A 43 7.56 -1.05 -14.23
CA THR A 43 7.57 -0.58 -15.63
C THR A 43 6.20 -0.79 -16.27
N ALA A 44 5.52 -1.89 -15.96
CA ALA A 44 4.19 -2.20 -16.48
C ALA A 44 3.10 -1.22 -16.03
N LEU A 45 3.32 -0.45 -14.97
CA LEU A 45 2.38 0.61 -14.53
C LEU A 45 2.49 1.91 -15.33
N ILE A 46 3.58 2.09 -16.10
CA ILE A 46 3.80 3.31 -16.88
C ILE A 46 2.75 3.39 -17.99
N GLY A 47 2.00 4.48 -18.01
CA GLY A 47 0.94 4.70 -18.99
C GLY A 47 -0.35 3.93 -18.70
N VAL A 48 -0.46 3.19 -17.60
CA VAL A 48 -1.72 2.58 -17.16
C VAL A 48 -2.66 3.70 -16.69
N PRO A 49 -3.75 3.97 -17.42
CA PRO A 49 -4.61 5.10 -17.14
C PRO A 49 -5.44 4.86 -15.86
N GLN A 50 -5.74 5.95 -15.18
CA GLN A 50 -6.61 5.94 -14.01
C GLN A 50 -7.77 6.93 -14.23
N ASN A 51 -8.84 6.82 -13.44
CA ASN A 51 -9.95 7.76 -13.52
C ASN A 51 -9.49 9.14 -13.02
N PRO A 52 -9.45 10.19 -13.89
CA PRO A 52 -8.89 11.50 -13.52
C PRO A 52 -9.68 12.22 -12.42
N LYS A 53 -10.92 11.80 -12.15
CA LYS A 53 -11.71 12.31 -11.03
C LYS A 53 -11.11 11.92 -9.67
N TYR A 54 -10.50 10.75 -9.58
CA TYR A 54 -9.95 10.20 -8.34
C TYR A 54 -8.43 10.20 -8.33
N HIS A 55 -7.81 10.32 -9.51
CA HIS A 55 -6.37 10.25 -9.73
C HIS A 55 -5.92 11.39 -10.68
N PRO A 56 -6.01 12.65 -10.22
CA PRO A 56 -5.58 13.81 -11.02
C PRO A 56 -4.07 13.84 -11.26
N GLU A 57 -3.28 13.06 -10.51
CA GLU A 57 -1.84 12.96 -10.59
C GLU A 57 -1.34 12.27 -11.87
N GLY A 58 -2.17 11.44 -12.53
CA GLY A 58 -1.83 10.80 -13.79
C GLY A 58 -1.98 9.27 -13.81
N ASP A 59 -0.99 8.57 -14.38
CA ASP A 59 -0.99 7.12 -14.51
C ASP A 59 -0.65 6.39 -13.20
N ALA A 60 -0.82 5.05 -13.19
CA ALA A 60 -0.60 4.25 -12.00
C ALA A 60 0.86 4.26 -11.51
N TYR A 61 1.85 4.45 -12.40
CA TYR A 61 3.25 4.62 -12.01
C TYR A 61 3.48 5.92 -11.24
N VAL A 62 2.96 7.03 -11.76
CA VAL A 62 3.06 8.36 -11.11
C VAL A 62 2.38 8.32 -9.74
N HIS A 63 1.18 7.73 -9.65
CA HIS A 63 0.49 7.49 -8.39
C HIS A 63 1.37 6.73 -7.40
N THR A 64 1.91 5.56 -7.80
CA THR A 64 2.79 4.75 -6.95
C THR A 64 3.99 5.55 -6.44
N MET A 65 4.60 6.40 -7.27
CA MET A 65 5.71 7.26 -6.85
C MET A 65 5.27 8.32 -5.82
N PHE A 66 4.07 8.86 -5.94
CA PHE A 66 3.53 9.81 -4.95
C PHE A 66 3.17 9.12 -3.63
N VAL A 67 2.58 7.93 -3.68
CA VAL A 67 2.33 7.09 -2.49
C VAL A 67 3.64 6.76 -1.77
N LEU A 68 4.68 6.38 -2.53
CA LEU A 68 6.00 6.08 -1.98
C LEU A 68 6.63 7.30 -1.29
N ARG A 69 6.45 8.49 -1.86
CA ARG A 69 6.88 9.76 -1.26
C ARG A 69 6.13 10.06 0.03
N ALA A 70 4.80 9.91 0.04
CA ALA A 70 3.99 10.07 1.25
C ALA A 70 4.40 9.07 2.34
N ALA A 71 4.68 7.81 1.96
CA ALA A 71 5.18 6.80 2.88
C ALA A 71 6.54 7.17 3.48
N ALA A 72 7.44 7.82 2.72
CA ALA A 72 8.73 8.29 3.24
C ALA A 72 8.59 9.36 4.32
N GLU A 73 7.57 10.20 4.25
CA GLU A 73 7.26 11.20 5.28
C GLU A 73 6.71 10.57 6.57
N MET A 74 6.09 9.39 6.47
CA MET A 74 5.39 8.72 7.57
C MET A 74 6.11 7.47 8.09
N ARG A 75 7.20 7.02 7.45
CA ARG A 75 7.85 5.74 7.75
C ARG A 75 8.32 5.59 9.19
N GLU A 76 8.71 6.70 9.84
CA GLU A 76 9.16 6.67 11.24
C GLU A 76 8.01 6.36 12.23
N ALA A 77 6.77 6.56 11.82
CA ALA A 77 5.60 6.18 12.59
C ALA A 77 5.21 4.71 12.39
N ALA A 78 5.75 4.02 11.37
CA ALA A 78 5.40 2.64 11.08
C ALA A 78 6.01 1.66 12.10
N GLN A 79 5.29 0.59 12.41
CA GLN A 79 5.81 -0.51 13.22
C GLN A 79 6.87 -1.32 12.47
N LYS A 80 6.75 -1.38 11.12
CA LYS A 80 7.70 -2.06 10.23
C LYS A 80 8.09 -1.14 9.07
N PRO A 81 8.95 -0.11 9.29
CA PRO A 81 9.19 0.97 8.34
C PRO A 81 9.59 0.50 6.93
N LEU A 82 10.55 -0.40 6.80
CA LEU A 82 10.97 -0.91 5.48
C LEU A 82 9.86 -1.69 4.78
N ASN A 83 9.08 -2.47 5.54
CA ASN A 83 7.99 -3.25 4.98
C ASN A 83 6.85 -2.33 4.49
N LEU A 84 6.54 -1.25 5.24
CA LEU A 84 5.59 -0.23 4.81
C LEU A 84 6.03 0.43 3.50
N MET A 85 7.31 0.82 3.41
CA MET A 85 7.87 1.42 2.19
C MET A 85 7.78 0.48 0.98
N LEU A 86 8.03 -0.82 1.18
CA LEU A 86 7.87 -1.81 0.12
C LEU A 86 6.39 -2.03 -0.21
N ALA A 87 5.51 -2.09 0.77
CA ALA A 87 4.07 -2.20 0.53
C ALA A 87 3.55 -1.00 -0.29
N ALA A 88 3.97 0.22 0.05
CA ALA A 88 3.65 1.42 -0.72
C ALA A 88 4.14 1.35 -2.19
N LEU A 89 5.30 0.72 -2.41
CA LEU A 89 5.85 0.53 -3.77
C LEU A 89 5.06 -0.48 -4.60
N VAL A 90 4.44 -1.49 -3.96
CA VAL A 90 3.88 -2.65 -4.68
C VAL A 90 2.36 -2.78 -4.60
N HIS A 91 1.66 -1.95 -3.81
CA HIS A 91 0.23 -2.12 -3.53
C HIS A 91 -0.65 -2.18 -4.77
N ASP A 92 -0.29 -1.45 -5.80
CA ASP A 92 -1.06 -1.22 -7.03
C ASP A 92 -0.56 -1.97 -8.26
N LEU A 93 0.40 -2.88 -8.14
CA LEU A 93 0.98 -3.60 -9.30
C LEU A 93 -0.07 -4.32 -10.15
N GLY A 94 -1.18 -4.76 -9.55
CA GLY A 94 -2.27 -5.41 -10.26
C GLY A 94 -2.99 -4.53 -11.27
N LYS A 95 -2.93 -3.20 -11.14
CA LYS A 95 -3.57 -2.26 -12.09
C LYS A 95 -3.11 -2.47 -13.52
N ALA A 96 -1.85 -2.87 -13.73
CA ALA A 96 -1.34 -3.18 -15.07
C ALA A 96 -2.10 -4.30 -15.79
N ALA A 97 -2.66 -5.25 -15.04
CA ALA A 97 -3.38 -6.40 -15.57
C ALA A 97 -4.91 -6.24 -15.56
N THR A 98 -5.45 -5.36 -14.73
CA THR A 98 -6.90 -5.30 -14.47
C THR A 98 -7.56 -4.01 -14.95
N THR A 99 -6.78 -3.00 -15.36
CA THR A 99 -7.37 -1.73 -15.81
C THR A 99 -8.11 -1.91 -17.12
N THR A 100 -9.39 -1.53 -17.09
CA THR A 100 -10.30 -1.55 -18.25
C THR A 100 -11.03 -0.21 -18.36
N GLN A 101 -11.60 0.08 -19.52
CA GLN A 101 -12.42 1.26 -19.75
C GLN A 101 -13.87 0.86 -19.95
N ASP A 102 -14.79 1.52 -19.24
CA ASP A 102 -16.21 1.32 -19.40
C ASP A 102 -16.79 2.04 -20.64
N GLN A 103 -18.09 1.84 -20.91
CA GLN A 103 -18.78 2.45 -22.05
C GLN A 103 -18.86 3.99 -21.97
N ASN A 104 -18.66 4.58 -20.77
CA ASN A 104 -18.67 6.02 -20.53
C ASN A 104 -17.26 6.62 -20.61
N GLY A 105 -16.25 5.81 -20.90
CA GLY A 105 -14.86 6.23 -20.97
C GLY A 105 -14.13 6.29 -19.62
N ASN A 106 -14.74 5.81 -18.53
CA ASN A 106 -14.08 5.77 -17.22
C ASN A 106 -13.19 4.55 -17.09
N TYR A 107 -12.05 4.72 -16.43
CA TYR A 107 -11.13 3.62 -16.13
C TYR A 107 -11.43 3.01 -14.76
N HIS A 108 -11.37 1.68 -14.71
CA HIS A 108 -11.58 0.85 -13.54
C HIS A 108 -10.52 -0.23 -13.46
N SER A 109 -10.06 -0.55 -12.26
CA SER A 109 -9.04 -1.58 -12.00
C SER A 109 -9.61 -2.56 -10.95
N CYS A 110 -10.68 -3.29 -11.32
CA CYS A 110 -11.33 -4.21 -10.40
C CYS A 110 -10.39 -5.34 -10.00
N GLU A 111 -10.41 -5.69 -8.68
CA GLU A 111 -9.61 -6.78 -8.10
C GLU A 111 -8.09 -6.66 -8.32
N HIS A 112 -7.57 -5.42 -8.54
CA HIS A 112 -6.13 -5.22 -8.68
C HIS A 112 -5.36 -5.61 -7.41
N GLU A 113 -5.98 -5.49 -6.25
CA GLU A 113 -5.42 -5.90 -4.96
C GLU A 113 -5.19 -7.42 -4.87
N ILE A 114 -5.95 -8.21 -5.62
CA ILE A 114 -5.78 -9.66 -5.74
C ILE A 114 -4.79 -9.99 -6.86
N ALA A 115 -4.98 -9.40 -8.04
CA ALA A 115 -4.11 -9.60 -9.20
C ALA A 115 -2.66 -9.13 -8.94
N GLY A 116 -2.48 -8.16 -8.05
CA GLY A 116 -1.17 -7.64 -7.64
C GLY A 116 -0.33 -8.62 -6.84
N VAL A 117 -0.96 -9.53 -6.07
CA VAL A 117 -0.24 -10.45 -5.16
C VAL A 117 0.83 -11.29 -5.87
N PRO A 118 0.56 -12.03 -6.94
CA PRO A 118 1.60 -12.79 -7.62
C PRO A 118 2.67 -11.90 -8.26
N LEU A 119 2.34 -10.68 -8.68
CA LEU A 119 3.28 -9.73 -9.29
C LEU A 119 4.27 -9.22 -8.24
N LEU A 120 3.78 -8.76 -7.08
CA LEU A 120 4.64 -8.30 -6.01
C LEU A 120 5.52 -9.42 -5.46
N SER A 121 4.99 -10.64 -5.32
CA SER A 121 5.75 -11.79 -4.83
C SER A 121 6.89 -12.14 -5.79
N ALA A 122 6.65 -12.08 -7.11
CA ALA A 122 7.68 -12.30 -8.12
C ALA A 122 8.77 -11.20 -8.07
N MET A 123 8.36 -9.92 -8.01
CA MET A 123 9.28 -8.78 -7.96
C MET A 123 10.13 -8.79 -6.69
N LEU A 124 9.50 -8.90 -5.52
CA LEU A 124 10.18 -8.85 -4.23
C LEU A 124 11.10 -10.06 -4.03
N SER A 125 10.68 -11.27 -4.47
CA SER A 125 11.55 -12.46 -4.45
C SER A 125 12.77 -12.27 -5.35
N ARG A 126 12.60 -11.69 -6.53
CA ARG A 126 13.70 -11.42 -7.49
C ARG A 126 14.78 -10.52 -6.88
N ILE A 127 14.41 -9.54 -6.09
CA ILE A 127 15.35 -8.64 -5.40
C ILE A 127 15.81 -9.20 -4.05
N GLY A 128 15.36 -10.38 -3.64
CA GLY A 128 15.86 -11.07 -2.43
C GLY A 128 15.12 -10.74 -1.14
N ALA A 129 13.84 -10.38 -1.20
CA ALA A 129 13.01 -10.19 -0.02
C ALA A 129 12.82 -11.52 0.76
N GLY A 130 12.89 -11.45 2.09
CA GLY A 130 12.62 -12.60 2.96
C GLY A 130 11.12 -12.91 3.07
N LYS A 131 10.82 -14.13 3.56
CA LYS A 131 9.43 -14.64 3.65
C LYS A 131 8.49 -13.73 4.45
N ASP A 132 8.93 -13.21 5.59
CA ASP A 132 8.10 -12.35 6.45
C ASP A 132 7.77 -11.01 5.77
N MET A 133 8.71 -10.48 5.00
CA MET A 133 8.54 -9.27 4.20
C MET A 133 7.55 -9.50 3.05
N LEU A 134 7.65 -10.65 2.37
CA LEU A 134 6.71 -11.06 1.34
C LEU A 134 5.30 -11.18 1.90
N ALA A 135 5.12 -11.96 2.98
CA ALA A 135 3.82 -12.16 3.62
C ALA A 135 3.18 -10.83 4.06
N TYR A 136 4.01 -9.91 4.60
CA TYR A 136 3.53 -8.57 4.96
C TYR A 136 3.05 -7.79 3.73
N CYS A 137 3.84 -7.71 2.66
CA CYS A 137 3.46 -6.97 1.46
C CYS A 137 2.24 -7.56 0.76
N GLU A 138 2.13 -8.90 0.72
CA GLU A 138 0.97 -9.62 0.19
C GLU A 138 -0.31 -9.29 0.97
N ASN A 139 -0.22 -9.27 2.31
CA ASN A 139 -1.33 -8.93 3.18
C ASN A 139 -1.76 -7.46 2.97
N MET A 140 -0.80 -6.53 2.98
CA MET A 140 -1.07 -5.10 2.75
C MET A 140 -1.71 -4.86 1.38
N CYS A 141 -1.17 -5.45 0.31
CA CYS A 141 -1.71 -5.34 -1.04
C CYS A 141 -3.17 -5.83 -1.10
N ARG A 142 -3.45 -6.98 -0.49
CA ARG A 142 -4.78 -7.59 -0.49
C ARG A 142 -5.81 -6.79 0.29
N LEU A 143 -5.40 -6.06 1.31
CA LEU A 143 -6.30 -5.37 2.24
C LEU A 143 -6.43 -3.87 1.98
N HIS A 144 -5.52 -3.23 1.22
CA HIS A 144 -5.47 -1.77 1.13
C HIS A 144 -6.79 -1.15 0.62
N MET A 145 -7.46 -1.78 -0.36
CA MET A 145 -8.73 -1.27 -0.88
C MET A 145 -9.86 -1.36 0.15
N ARG A 146 -9.81 -2.31 1.07
CA ARG A 146 -10.85 -2.48 2.10
C ARG A 146 -10.85 -1.35 3.11
N THR A 147 -9.74 -0.69 3.35
CA THR A 147 -9.67 0.52 4.20
C THR A 147 -10.50 1.65 3.61
N HIS A 148 -10.38 1.91 2.31
CA HIS A 148 -11.18 2.89 1.60
C HIS A 148 -12.66 2.52 1.63
N ILE A 149 -13.00 1.24 1.38
CA ILE A 149 -14.39 0.76 1.44
C ILE A 149 -14.97 1.01 2.84
N CYS A 150 -14.22 0.72 3.92
CA CYS A 150 -14.67 0.99 5.28
C CYS A 150 -15.04 2.45 5.50
N PHE A 151 -14.24 3.37 5.01
CA PHE A 151 -14.48 4.81 5.10
C PHE A 151 -15.67 5.25 4.25
N TYR A 152 -15.66 4.96 2.94
CA TYR A 152 -16.71 5.41 2.01
C TYR A 152 -18.09 4.85 2.33
N MET A 153 -18.16 3.63 2.87
CA MET A 153 -19.40 2.98 3.30
C MET A 153 -19.75 3.29 4.76
N ASN A 154 -18.92 4.07 5.45
CA ASN A 154 -19.04 4.38 6.89
C ASN A 154 -19.31 3.11 7.73
N LEU A 155 -18.49 2.08 7.54
CA LEU A 155 -18.70 0.79 8.20
C LEU A 155 -18.50 0.88 9.71
N GLY A 156 -19.30 0.12 10.45
CA GLY A 156 -19.23 0.08 11.92
C GLY A 156 -17.99 -0.65 12.45
N GLU A 157 -17.76 -0.56 13.77
CA GLU A 157 -16.60 -1.16 14.44
C GLU A 157 -16.46 -2.66 14.19
N GLY A 158 -17.55 -3.43 14.21
CA GLY A 158 -17.49 -4.87 13.96
C GLY A 158 -16.89 -5.23 12.60
N GLN A 159 -17.21 -4.47 11.56
CA GLN A 159 -16.68 -4.71 10.21
C GLN A 159 -15.24 -4.23 10.04
N THR A 160 -14.89 -3.10 10.67
CA THR A 160 -13.50 -2.63 10.67
C THR A 160 -12.60 -3.51 11.54
N ASN A 161 -13.11 -4.07 12.64
CA ASN A 161 -12.38 -5.04 13.46
C ASN A 161 -12.03 -6.30 12.68
N LEU A 162 -12.96 -6.85 11.86
CA LEU A 162 -12.67 -7.98 10.98
C LEU A 162 -11.54 -7.66 9.99
N LEU A 163 -11.48 -6.44 9.45
CA LEU A 163 -10.36 -6.02 8.60
C LEU A 163 -9.03 -6.01 9.37
N PHE A 164 -9.05 -5.51 10.60
CA PHE A 164 -7.84 -5.45 11.44
C PHE A 164 -7.40 -6.83 11.91
N ASP A 165 -8.33 -7.74 12.21
CA ASP A 165 -8.02 -9.15 12.54
C ASP A 165 -7.34 -9.89 11.39
N GLU A 166 -7.67 -9.58 10.13
CA GLU A 166 -7.03 -10.15 8.95
C GLU A 166 -5.66 -9.52 8.65
N SER A 167 -5.37 -8.35 9.22
CA SER A 167 -4.12 -7.63 8.97
C SER A 167 -2.97 -8.14 9.83
N ILE A 168 -1.83 -8.42 9.20
CA ILE A 168 -0.57 -8.73 9.91
C ILE A 168 -0.09 -7.53 10.75
N CYS A 169 -0.44 -6.30 10.35
CA CYS A 169 -0.07 -5.08 11.05
C CYS A 169 -1.14 -4.00 10.80
N PRO A 170 -2.23 -3.97 11.60
CA PRO A 170 -3.33 -3.01 11.43
C PRO A 170 -2.87 -1.55 11.43
N HIS A 171 -1.92 -1.21 12.29
CA HIS A 171 -1.34 0.13 12.36
C HIS A 171 -0.72 0.55 11.01
N ASP A 172 0.11 -0.30 10.43
CA ASP A 172 0.77 0.01 9.16
C ASP A 172 -0.21 -0.07 7.97
N LEU A 173 -1.29 -0.87 8.08
CA LEU A 173 -2.36 -0.87 7.08
C LEU A 173 -3.08 0.48 7.03
N VAL A 174 -3.37 1.08 8.19
CA VAL A 174 -3.91 2.44 8.27
C VAL A 174 -2.92 3.46 7.69
N LEU A 175 -1.63 3.36 8.01
CA LEU A 175 -0.62 4.24 7.42
C LEU A 175 -0.54 4.09 5.90
N LEU A 176 -0.63 2.87 5.36
CA LEU A 176 -0.63 2.65 3.92
C LEU A 176 -1.84 3.31 3.25
N ALA A 177 -3.04 3.19 3.85
CA ALA A 177 -4.25 3.85 3.34
C ALA A 177 -4.09 5.38 3.31
N VAL A 178 -3.50 5.96 4.35
CA VAL A 178 -3.19 7.41 4.40
C VAL A 178 -2.19 7.79 3.32
N CYS A 179 -1.16 6.98 3.08
CA CYS A 179 -0.18 7.23 2.03
C CYS A 179 -0.83 7.17 0.64
N ASP A 180 -1.70 6.19 0.39
CA ASP A 180 -2.44 6.06 -0.86
C ASP A 180 -3.36 7.27 -1.09
N ALA A 181 -4.14 7.67 -0.09
CA ALA A 181 -4.98 8.86 -0.18
C ALA A 181 -4.18 10.13 -0.51
N ARG A 182 -3.01 10.32 0.12
CA ARG A 182 -2.11 11.47 -0.13
C ARG A 182 -1.42 11.38 -1.50
N GLY A 183 -1.23 10.19 -2.03
CA GLY A 183 -0.71 9.97 -3.38
C GLY A 183 -1.61 10.49 -4.50
N LYS A 184 -2.88 10.74 -4.22
CA LYS A 184 -3.92 11.22 -5.15
C LYS A 184 -3.96 12.76 -5.33
N GLY A 185 -2.82 13.43 -5.29
CA GLY A 185 -2.72 14.88 -5.47
C GLY A 185 -2.44 15.66 -4.19
N GLY A 186 -2.03 14.97 -3.12
CA GLY A 186 -1.67 15.55 -1.85
C GLY A 186 -2.79 15.51 -0.81
N ARG A 187 -2.60 16.29 0.24
CA ARG A 187 -3.55 16.35 1.36
C ARG A 187 -4.81 17.13 0.98
N THR A 188 -5.97 16.51 1.17
CA THR A 188 -7.30 17.10 0.94
C THR A 188 -8.16 16.94 2.19
N GLU A 189 -9.23 17.72 2.33
CA GLU A 189 -10.19 17.58 3.44
C GLU A 189 -10.70 16.13 3.54
N LYS A 190 -11.03 15.52 2.41
CA LYS A 190 -11.51 14.14 2.36
C LYS A 190 -10.45 13.11 2.76
N SER A 191 -9.19 13.33 2.42
CA SER A 191 -8.10 12.46 2.88
C SER A 191 -7.86 12.59 4.39
N ASP A 192 -8.11 13.77 4.95
CA ASP A 192 -8.00 14.01 6.39
C ASP A 192 -9.17 13.35 7.16
N GLU A 193 -10.38 13.39 6.60
CA GLU A 193 -11.54 12.67 7.14
C GLU A 193 -11.32 11.15 7.14
N GLU A 194 -10.78 10.59 6.05
CA GLU A 194 -10.45 9.17 5.95
C GLU A 194 -9.36 8.76 6.95
N GLU A 195 -8.31 9.56 7.06
CA GLU A 195 -7.24 9.36 8.05
C GLU A 195 -7.81 9.36 9.47
N GLN A 196 -8.65 10.33 9.81
CA GLN A 196 -9.27 10.44 11.13
C GLN A 196 -10.16 9.23 11.42
N PHE A 197 -11.04 8.87 10.48
CA PHE A 197 -11.91 7.71 10.60
C PHE A 197 -11.13 6.42 10.88
N LEU A 198 -10.10 6.13 10.08
CA LEU A 198 -9.30 4.92 10.23
C LEU A 198 -8.52 4.89 11.55
N LYS A 199 -8.00 6.03 11.99
CA LYS A 199 -7.30 6.14 13.29
C LYS A 199 -8.25 5.93 14.47
N GLU A 200 -9.45 6.47 14.42
CA GLU A 200 -10.47 6.25 15.46
C GLU A 200 -10.88 4.78 15.53
N ARG A 201 -11.09 4.13 14.38
CA ARG A 201 -11.40 2.70 14.32
C ARG A 201 -10.26 1.83 14.85
N LEU A 202 -9.03 2.15 14.49
CA LEU A 202 -7.85 1.44 15.00
C LEU A 202 -7.72 1.60 16.53
N ALA A 203 -7.88 2.81 17.04
CA ALA A 203 -7.82 3.05 18.49
C ALA A 203 -8.93 2.30 19.26
N ALA A 204 -10.14 2.23 18.71
CA ALA A 204 -11.23 1.44 19.28
C ALA A 204 -10.90 -0.06 19.28
N TYR A 205 -10.33 -0.58 18.19
CA TYR A 205 -9.89 -1.96 18.06
C TYR A 205 -8.79 -2.30 19.09
N GLU A 206 -7.74 -1.50 19.19
CA GLU A 206 -6.64 -1.70 20.15
C GLU A 206 -7.15 -1.65 21.60
N LYS A 207 -8.08 -0.74 21.89
CA LYS A 207 -8.73 -0.67 23.18
C LYS A 207 -9.51 -1.95 23.48
N ALA A 208 -10.29 -2.48 22.52
CA ALA A 208 -11.03 -3.71 22.68
C ALA A 208 -10.11 -4.91 22.96
N LEU A 209 -8.97 -5.02 22.27
CA LEU A 209 -7.96 -6.06 22.51
C LEU A 209 -7.31 -5.97 23.90
N SER A 210 -7.21 -4.77 24.47
CA SER A 210 -6.64 -4.55 25.80
C SER A 210 -7.59 -4.85 26.95
N MET A 211 -8.90 -5.02 26.68
CA MET A 211 -9.89 -5.33 27.71
C MET A 211 -9.77 -6.80 28.16
N PRO A 212 -9.85 -7.07 29.47
CA PRO A 212 -9.88 -8.45 29.93
C PRO A 212 -11.11 -9.17 29.37
N MET A 213 -10.91 -10.40 28.90
CA MET A 213 -12.03 -11.26 28.48
C MET A 213 -13.05 -11.39 29.63
N PRO A 214 -14.34 -11.20 29.40
CA PRO A 214 -15.33 -11.43 30.42
C PRO A 214 -15.20 -12.86 30.94
N SER A 215 -15.06 -13.01 32.26
CA SER A 215 -15.08 -14.34 32.90
C SER A 215 -16.44 -14.98 32.67
N GLY A 216 -16.50 -16.33 32.57
CA GLY A 216 -17.75 -17.06 32.35
C GLY A 216 -18.88 -16.71 33.31
N ASP A 217 -18.55 -16.23 34.55
CA ASP A 217 -19.50 -15.77 35.55
C ASP A 217 -20.19 -14.43 35.21
N MET A 218 -19.64 -13.64 34.28
CA MET A 218 -20.26 -12.39 33.79
C MET A 218 -21.27 -12.60 32.65
N LEU A 219 -21.31 -13.81 32.06
CA LEU A 219 -22.22 -14.15 30.96
C LEU A 219 -23.53 -14.80 31.44
N ILE A 220 -23.72 -15.01 32.75
CA ILE A 220 -24.88 -15.70 33.38
C ILE A 220 -25.72 -14.73 34.23
N ALA A 221 -25.41 -13.46 34.26
CA ALA A 221 -26.20 -12.40 34.89
C ALA A 221 -27.01 -11.58 33.84
#